data_64e6cf80b589847ff9ed66608da71537
#
_entry.id   64e6cf80b589847ff9ed66608da71537
#
_cell.length_a   1.000
_cell.length_b   1.000
_cell.length_c   1.000
_cell.angle_alpha   90.00
_cell.angle_beta   90.00
_cell.angle_gamma   90.00
#
_symmetry.space_group_name_H-M   'P 1'
#
loop_
_entity.id
_entity.type
_entity.pdbx_description
1 polymer ?
#
loop_
_entity_poly.entity_id
_entity_poly.type
_entity_poly.pdbx_seq_one_letter_code
_entity_poly.pdbx_strand_id
1 'polypeptide(L)'
;MIYSPSQTKSYLQCPTLRMLNQEGWQSRVISIRDWTAWTGQGVHAGLASKWHPSAPLLTDLRKAVLDTGAAEFVKHYDHAVKAGRIIPHTFYIGEAKANIERCLEYAMKNDLLPTGFEVERVEQSLGDYNCILDVVGKRGGKPTFLDWKVKNK
;
A
#
# COMPACT_ATOMS: atom_id res chain seq x y z
N MET A 1 5.38 13.36 -20.23
CA MET A 1 4.69 13.41 -18.92
C MET A 1 3.94 12.09 -18.77
N ILE A 2 4.30 11.28 -17.80
CA ILE A 2 3.76 9.92 -17.64
C ILE A 2 2.64 9.98 -16.61
N TYR A 3 1.45 9.50 -16.97
CA TYR A 3 0.29 9.51 -16.09
C TYR A 3 -0.03 8.09 -15.62
N SER A 4 -0.25 7.92 -14.31
CA SER A 4 -0.85 6.70 -13.81
C SER A 4 -2.36 6.64 -14.14
N PRO A 5 -2.98 5.46 -14.20
CA PRO A 5 -4.43 5.35 -14.43
C PRO A 5 -5.28 6.16 -13.45
N SER A 6 -4.88 6.22 -12.17
CA SER A 6 -5.56 7.03 -11.15
C SER A 6 -5.40 8.52 -11.40
N GLN A 7 -4.27 8.97 -11.90
CA GLN A 7 -4.02 10.36 -12.26
C GLN A 7 -4.86 10.77 -13.48
N THR A 8 -4.95 9.90 -14.49
CA THR A 8 -5.80 10.14 -15.65
C THR A 8 -7.27 10.26 -15.24
N LYS A 9 -7.73 9.37 -14.36
CA LYS A 9 -9.11 9.42 -13.83
C LYS A 9 -9.35 10.74 -13.08
N SER A 10 -8.43 11.18 -12.23
CA SER A 10 -8.55 12.43 -11.49
C SER A 10 -8.59 13.64 -12.41
N TYR A 11 -7.80 13.65 -13.50
CA TYR A 11 -7.82 14.71 -14.50
C TYR A 11 -9.18 14.79 -15.19
N LEU A 12 -9.75 13.68 -15.59
CA LEU A 12 -11.07 13.62 -16.24
C LEU A 12 -12.20 14.07 -15.30
N GLN A 13 -12.08 13.83 -14.00
CA GLN A 13 -13.07 14.24 -13.02
C GLN A 13 -12.96 15.73 -12.64
N CYS A 14 -11.76 16.25 -12.47
CA CYS A 14 -11.52 17.63 -12.09
C CYS A 14 -10.11 18.07 -12.54
N PRO A 15 -9.98 18.67 -13.74
CA PRO A 15 -8.68 19.15 -14.24
C PRO A 15 -7.98 20.13 -13.31
N THR A 16 -8.72 21.07 -12.71
CA THR A 16 -8.17 22.07 -11.78
C THR A 16 -7.56 21.42 -10.54
N LEU A 17 -8.26 20.46 -9.92
CA LEU A 17 -7.73 19.73 -8.77
C LEU A 17 -6.45 18.98 -9.14
N ARG A 18 -6.42 18.40 -10.33
CA ARG A 18 -5.24 17.71 -10.85
C ARG A 18 -4.06 18.66 -11.01
N MET A 19 -4.29 19.84 -11.58
CA MET A 19 -3.26 20.88 -11.76
C MET A 19 -2.71 21.33 -10.41
N LEU A 20 -3.59 21.64 -9.45
CA LEU A 20 -3.18 22.02 -8.10
C LEU A 20 -2.32 20.93 -7.43
N ASN A 21 -2.71 19.65 -7.56
CA ASN A 21 -1.91 18.55 -7.03
C ASN A 21 -0.54 18.42 -7.70
N GLN A 22 -0.43 18.72 -9.00
CA GLN A 22 0.86 18.76 -9.71
C GLN A 22 1.77 19.90 -9.24
N GLU A 23 1.18 21.03 -8.85
CA GLU A 23 1.89 22.17 -8.26
C GLU A 23 2.24 21.96 -6.77
N GLY A 24 1.93 20.79 -6.21
CA GLY A 24 2.23 20.47 -4.83
C GLY A 24 1.19 20.96 -3.80
N TRP A 25 0.06 21.49 -4.27
CA TRP A 25 -1.04 21.86 -3.37
C TRP A 25 -1.68 20.63 -2.77
N GLN A 26 -1.80 20.61 -1.47
CA GLN A 26 -2.44 19.53 -0.72
C GLN A 26 -3.49 20.10 0.24
N SER A 27 -4.54 19.33 0.49
CA SER A 27 -5.49 19.69 1.54
C SER A 27 -4.78 19.80 2.88
N ARG A 28 -5.05 20.90 3.60
CA ARG A 28 -4.53 21.11 4.95
C ARG A 28 -5.07 20.05 5.93
N VAL A 29 -6.29 19.59 5.72
CA VAL A 29 -6.93 18.57 6.57
C VAL A 29 -6.81 17.20 5.90
N ILE A 30 -6.41 16.20 6.68
CA ILE A 30 -6.38 14.82 6.24
C ILE A 30 -7.80 14.31 6.02
N SER A 31 -8.07 13.79 4.83
CA SER A 31 -9.36 13.20 4.51
C SER A 31 -9.43 11.73 4.92
N ILE A 32 -10.65 11.18 5.01
CA ILE A 32 -10.86 9.74 5.20
C ILE A 32 -10.20 8.92 4.06
N ARG A 33 -10.13 9.49 2.85
CA ARG A 33 -9.48 8.86 1.70
C ARG A 33 -7.98 8.73 1.91
N ASP A 34 -7.31 9.79 2.42
CA ASP A 34 -5.88 9.76 2.74
C ASP A 34 -5.62 8.69 3.82
N TRP A 35 -6.42 8.71 4.88
CA TRP A 35 -6.32 7.78 6.00
C TRP A 35 -6.47 6.32 5.57
N THR A 36 -7.48 6.04 4.74
CA THR A 36 -7.71 4.71 4.19
C THR A 36 -6.59 4.28 3.24
N ALA A 37 -6.06 5.21 2.45
CA ALA A 37 -4.92 4.94 1.56
C ALA A 37 -3.67 4.56 2.36
N TRP A 38 -3.34 5.28 3.43
CA TRP A 38 -2.20 4.94 4.29
C TRP A 38 -2.36 3.58 4.97
N THR A 39 -3.58 3.27 5.42
CA THR A 39 -3.90 1.94 5.98
C THR A 39 -3.67 0.84 4.94
N GLY A 40 -4.14 1.06 3.70
CA GLY A 40 -3.90 0.15 2.58
C GLY A 40 -2.42 -0.03 2.27
N GLN A 41 -1.65 1.07 2.21
CA GLN A 41 -0.19 1.02 2.00
C GLN A 41 0.52 0.25 3.11
N GLY A 42 0.10 0.39 4.36
CA GLY A 42 0.61 -0.42 5.46
C GLY A 42 0.37 -1.92 5.26
N VAL A 43 -0.83 -2.30 4.81
CA VAL A 43 -1.12 -3.71 4.49
C VAL A 43 -0.25 -4.21 3.34
N HIS A 44 -0.12 -3.44 2.25
CA HIS A 44 0.71 -3.82 1.10
C HIS A 44 2.18 -3.98 1.49
N ALA A 45 2.74 -3.06 2.28
CA ALA A 45 4.12 -3.16 2.76
C ALA A 45 4.35 -4.43 3.61
N GLY A 46 3.41 -4.75 4.51
CA GLY A 46 3.47 -5.99 5.28
C GLY A 46 3.40 -7.24 4.39
N LEU A 47 2.50 -7.27 3.41
CA LEU A 47 2.38 -8.38 2.45
C LEU A 47 3.64 -8.51 1.58
N ALA A 48 4.20 -7.40 1.12
CA ALA A 48 5.45 -7.40 0.36
C ALA A 48 6.59 -8.03 1.18
N SER A 49 6.68 -7.72 2.48
CA SER A 49 7.69 -8.32 3.35
C SER A 49 7.47 -9.82 3.56
N LYS A 50 6.21 -10.29 3.61
CA LYS A 50 5.87 -11.73 3.70
C LYS A 50 6.36 -12.52 2.50
N TRP A 51 6.19 -11.99 1.30
CA TRP A 51 6.50 -12.68 0.05
C TRP A 51 7.84 -12.27 -0.56
N HIS A 52 8.60 -11.43 0.12
CA HIS A 52 9.96 -11.12 -0.35
C HIS A 52 10.79 -12.40 -0.42
N PRO A 53 11.60 -12.62 -1.48
CA PRO A 53 12.42 -13.83 -1.63
C PRO A 53 13.33 -14.15 -0.43
N SER A 54 13.71 -13.12 0.34
CA SER A 54 14.52 -13.28 1.57
C SER A 54 13.69 -13.52 2.84
N ALA A 55 12.35 -13.53 2.76
CA ALA A 55 11.48 -13.69 3.94
C ALA A 55 11.72 -14.98 4.74
N PRO A 56 12.01 -16.13 4.11
CA PRO A 56 12.30 -17.39 4.85
C PRO A 56 13.50 -17.33 5.77
N LEU A 57 14.37 -16.33 5.61
CA LEU A 57 15.56 -16.12 6.45
C LEU A 57 15.26 -15.36 7.75
N LEU A 58 14.03 -14.84 7.92
CA LEU A 58 13.62 -14.12 9.12
C LEU A 58 13.23 -15.09 10.24
N THR A 59 13.84 -14.92 11.40
CA THR A 59 13.58 -15.76 12.59
C THR A 59 12.17 -15.56 13.15
N ASP A 60 11.58 -14.38 12.96
CA ASP A 60 10.20 -14.05 13.31
C ASP A 60 9.51 -13.31 12.17
N LEU A 61 9.10 -14.08 11.16
CA LEU A 61 8.43 -13.56 9.97
C LEU A 61 7.13 -12.82 10.33
N ARG A 62 6.33 -13.37 11.29
CA ARG A 62 5.08 -12.74 11.70
C ARG A 62 5.33 -11.35 12.25
N LYS A 63 6.27 -11.22 13.18
CA LYS A 63 6.64 -9.93 13.77
C LYS A 63 7.12 -8.94 12.70
N ALA A 64 8.02 -9.39 11.81
CA ALA A 64 8.56 -8.54 10.74
C ALA A 64 7.45 -8.02 9.80
N VAL A 65 6.48 -8.85 9.44
CA VAL A 65 5.33 -8.48 8.59
C VAL A 65 4.47 -7.42 9.27
N LEU A 66 4.13 -7.62 10.56
CA LEU A 66 3.29 -6.69 11.32
C LEU A 66 4.01 -5.35 11.56
N ASP A 67 5.28 -5.40 11.96
CA ASP A 67 6.09 -4.21 12.21
C ASP A 67 6.28 -3.39 10.93
N THR A 68 6.52 -4.03 9.78
CA THR A 68 6.65 -3.36 8.48
C THR A 68 5.37 -2.66 8.10
N GLY A 69 4.22 -3.31 8.24
CA GLY A 69 2.93 -2.72 7.93
C GLY A 69 2.61 -1.51 8.81
N ALA A 70 2.83 -1.63 10.12
CA ALA A 70 2.63 -0.54 11.06
C ALA A 70 3.58 0.64 10.79
N ALA A 71 4.85 0.36 10.48
CA ALA A 71 5.87 1.38 10.22
C ALA A 71 5.54 2.19 8.95
N GLU A 72 5.06 1.56 7.88
CA GLU A 72 4.69 2.28 6.66
C GLU A 72 3.52 3.25 6.90
N PHE A 73 2.51 2.84 7.66
CA PHE A 73 1.42 3.75 8.06
C PHE A 73 1.96 4.95 8.87
N VAL A 74 2.81 4.69 9.88
CA VAL A 74 3.38 5.74 10.72
C VAL A 74 4.21 6.71 9.92
N LYS A 75 4.97 6.24 8.93
CA LYS A 75 5.74 7.09 8.02
C LYS A 75 4.86 8.12 7.29
N HIS A 76 3.71 7.72 6.78
CA HIS A 76 2.76 8.63 6.14
C HIS A 76 2.13 9.60 7.13
N TYR A 77 1.78 9.12 8.32
CA TYR A 77 1.25 9.95 9.40
C TYR A 77 2.26 11.03 9.81
N ASP A 78 3.50 10.64 10.10
CA ASP A 78 4.56 11.56 10.51
C ASP A 78 4.90 12.58 9.43
N HIS A 79 4.89 12.15 8.15
CA HIS A 79 5.08 13.05 7.02
C HIS A 79 3.99 14.12 6.99
N ALA A 80 2.73 13.73 7.17
CA ALA A 80 1.61 14.67 7.19
C ALA A 80 1.71 15.66 8.37
N VAL A 81 2.06 15.17 9.56
CA VAL A 81 2.26 16.02 10.75
C VAL A 81 3.41 17.01 10.53
N LYS A 82 4.55 16.54 10.01
CA LYS A 82 5.71 17.40 9.67
C LYS A 82 5.38 18.46 8.62
N ALA A 83 4.50 18.13 7.68
CA ALA A 83 3.99 19.07 6.68
C ALA A 83 2.92 20.05 7.24
N GLY A 84 2.64 20.01 8.54
CA GLY A 84 1.65 20.88 9.19
C GLY A 84 0.20 20.56 8.81
N ARG A 85 -0.08 19.36 8.31
CA ARG A 85 -1.44 18.93 8.01
C ARG A 85 -2.21 18.58 9.29
N ILE A 86 -3.49 18.89 9.31
CA ILE A 86 -4.38 18.66 10.45
C ILE A 86 -4.93 17.23 10.36
N ILE A 87 -4.70 16.45 11.38
CA ILE A 87 -5.30 15.12 11.55
C ILE A 87 -6.63 15.30 12.31
N PRO A 88 -7.78 14.93 11.74
CA PRO A 88 -9.06 14.97 12.45
C PRO A 88 -9.00 14.15 13.74
N HIS A 89 -9.59 14.66 14.81
CA HIS A 89 -9.64 13.98 16.12
C HIS A 89 -10.40 12.63 16.10
N THR A 90 -11.18 12.37 15.04
CA THR A 90 -11.87 11.09 14.81
C THR A 90 -10.98 10.02 14.19
N PHE A 91 -9.74 10.35 13.82
CA PHE A 91 -8.79 9.41 13.21
C PHE A 91 -7.80 8.92 14.26
N TYR A 92 -7.99 7.71 14.73
CA TYR A 92 -7.18 7.10 15.78
C TYR A 92 -6.10 6.20 15.19
N ILE A 93 -4.82 6.53 15.45
CA ILE A 93 -3.66 5.73 15.00
C ILE A 93 -3.77 4.28 15.47
N GLY A 94 -4.19 4.06 16.72
CA GLY A 94 -4.36 2.73 17.28
C GLY A 94 -5.35 1.87 16.50
N GLU A 95 -6.46 2.48 16.04
CA GLU A 95 -7.45 1.79 15.21
C GLU A 95 -6.91 1.45 13.82
N ALA A 96 -6.19 2.39 13.19
CA ALA A 96 -5.55 2.13 11.89
C ALA A 96 -4.53 1.00 11.98
N LYS A 97 -3.67 1.00 13.01
CA LYS A 97 -2.71 -0.09 13.26
C LYS A 97 -3.41 -1.42 13.51
N ALA A 98 -4.48 -1.44 14.31
CA ALA A 98 -5.25 -2.66 14.57
C ALA A 98 -5.94 -3.18 13.30
N ASN A 99 -6.37 -2.31 12.40
CA ASN A 99 -6.93 -2.70 11.10
C ASN A 99 -5.85 -3.33 10.19
N ILE A 100 -4.66 -2.73 10.13
CA ILE A 100 -3.51 -3.30 9.40
C ILE A 100 -3.16 -4.68 9.97
N GLU A 101 -3.02 -4.78 11.28
CA GLU A 101 -2.70 -6.03 11.96
C GLU A 101 -3.72 -7.12 11.63
N ARG A 102 -5.03 -6.84 11.74
CA ARG A 102 -6.09 -7.82 11.39
C ARG A 102 -5.99 -8.30 9.94
N CYS A 103 -5.72 -7.40 8.99
CA CYS A 103 -5.55 -7.78 7.58
C CYS A 103 -4.31 -8.67 7.39
N LEU A 104 -3.19 -8.31 7.99
CA LEU A 104 -1.95 -9.06 7.89
C LEU A 104 -2.03 -10.42 8.62
N GLU A 105 -2.66 -10.47 9.79
CA GLU A 105 -2.95 -11.73 10.50
C GLU A 105 -3.80 -12.68 9.64
N TYR A 106 -4.83 -12.15 8.97
CA TYR A 106 -5.62 -12.93 8.04
C TYR A 106 -4.75 -13.49 6.90
N ALA A 107 -3.89 -12.65 6.32
CA ALA A 107 -2.98 -13.04 5.25
C ALA A 107 -1.90 -14.04 5.71
N MET A 108 -1.50 -14.00 6.99
CA MET A 108 -0.56 -14.97 7.56
C MET A 108 -1.20 -16.35 7.77
N LYS A 109 -2.49 -16.38 8.11
CA LYS A 109 -3.25 -17.62 8.34
C LYS A 109 -3.76 -18.28 7.07
N ASN A 110 -3.88 -17.51 5.98
CA ASN A 110 -4.45 -17.96 4.71
C ASN A 110 -3.42 -17.86 3.60
N ASP A 111 -3.42 -18.81 2.71
CA ASP A 111 -2.64 -18.70 1.48
C ASP A 111 -3.41 -17.83 0.49
N LEU A 112 -2.91 -16.62 0.27
CA LEU A 112 -3.49 -15.66 -0.68
C LEU A 112 -2.90 -15.76 -2.08
N LEU A 113 -1.87 -16.59 -2.27
CA LEU A 113 -1.30 -16.84 -3.58
C LEU A 113 -2.07 -17.96 -4.29
N PRO A 114 -2.33 -17.85 -5.60
CA PRO A 114 -2.91 -18.94 -6.37
C PRO A 114 -2.01 -20.18 -6.33
N THR A 115 -2.61 -21.36 -6.29
CA THR A 115 -1.86 -22.62 -6.32
C THR A 115 -0.88 -22.66 -7.49
N GLY A 116 0.37 -23.01 -7.20
CA GLY A 116 1.46 -23.09 -8.19
C GLY A 116 1.99 -21.73 -8.64
N PHE A 117 1.76 -20.67 -7.86
CA PHE A 117 2.36 -19.37 -8.10
C PHE A 117 3.74 -19.29 -7.43
N GLU A 118 4.76 -18.99 -8.23
CA GLU A 118 6.13 -18.81 -7.79
C GLU A 118 6.46 -17.32 -7.78
N VAL A 119 6.70 -16.75 -6.59
CA VAL A 119 7.04 -15.33 -6.43
C VAL A 119 8.46 -15.07 -6.91
N GLU A 120 8.63 -14.13 -7.83
CA GLU A 120 9.94 -13.66 -8.28
C GLU A 120 10.28 -12.29 -7.68
N ARG A 121 9.32 -11.38 -7.60
CA ARG A 121 9.50 -10.01 -7.08
C ARG A 121 8.23 -9.52 -6.39
N VAL A 122 8.44 -8.61 -5.46
CA VAL A 122 7.37 -7.84 -4.80
C VAL A 122 7.61 -6.34 -5.02
N GLU A 123 6.53 -5.54 -5.01
CA GLU A 123 6.60 -4.08 -5.21
C GLU A 123 7.38 -3.68 -6.48
N GLN A 124 7.12 -4.40 -7.59
CA GLN A 124 7.82 -4.16 -8.84
C GLN A 124 7.31 -2.90 -9.52
N SER A 125 8.16 -1.87 -9.62
CA SER A 125 7.87 -0.68 -10.43
C SER A 125 7.97 -1.02 -11.93
N LEU A 126 6.99 -0.56 -12.68
CA LEU A 126 6.99 -0.57 -14.14
C LEU A 126 7.46 0.78 -14.71
N GLY A 127 8.48 1.37 -14.13
CA GLY A 127 9.21 2.56 -14.59
C GLY A 127 8.41 3.57 -15.43
N ASP A 128 8.29 3.27 -16.69
CA ASP A 128 7.68 4.17 -17.68
C ASP A 128 6.16 4.41 -17.49
N TYR A 129 5.47 3.54 -16.75
CA TYR A 129 4.01 3.63 -16.56
C TYR A 129 3.60 4.18 -15.20
N ASN A 130 4.55 4.58 -14.35
CA ASN A 130 4.29 5.03 -12.98
C ASN A 130 3.28 4.11 -12.25
N CYS A 131 3.52 2.82 -12.38
CA CYS A 131 2.71 1.75 -11.82
C CYS A 131 3.61 0.82 -11.00
N ILE A 132 3.10 0.35 -9.87
CA ILE A 132 3.74 -0.66 -9.03
C ILE A 132 2.86 -1.89 -9.04
N LEU A 133 3.44 -3.05 -9.36
CA LEU A 133 2.79 -4.34 -9.24
C LEU A 133 3.13 -4.93 -7.88
N ASP A 134 2.11 -5.35 -7.13
CA ASP A 134 2.32 -5.86 -5.77
C ASP A 134 3.17 -7.13 -5.75
N VAL A 135 2.88 -8.09 -6.62
CA VAL A 135 3.64 -9.33 -6.75
C VAL A 135 3.78 -9.74 -8.20
N VAL A 136 4.98 -10.07 -8.61
CA VAL A 136 5.30 -10.60 -9.93
C VAL A 136 5.92 -11.98 -9.78
N GLY A 137 5.56 -12.91 -10.65
CA GLY A 137 6.06 -14.26 -10.61
C GLY A 137 5.63 -15.09 -11.80
N LYS A 138 5.60 -16.41 -11.60
CA LYS A 138 5.15 -17.39 -12.60
C LYS A 138 4.07 -18.30 -12.06
N ARG A 139 3.15 -18.69 -12.93
CA ARG A 139 2.18 -19.74 -12.68
C ARG A 139 2.16 -20.72 -13.85
N GLY A 140 2.52 -21.98 -13.59
CA GLY A 140 2.68 -22.95 -14.66
C GLY A 140 3.69 -22.51 -15.74
N GLY A 141 4.80 -21.89 -15.34
CA GLY A 141 5.84 -21.37 -16.23
C GLY A 141 5.50 -20.08 -16.97
N LYS A 142 4.27 -19.54 -16.83
CA LYS A 142 3.83 -18.30 -17.51
C LYS A 142 4.02 -17.09 -16.60
N PRO A 143 4.57 -15.97 -17.11
CA PRO A 143 4.64 -14.71 -16.36
C PRO A 143 3.25 -14.30 -15.88
N THR A 144 3.12 -13.98 -14.63
CA THR A 144 1.86 -13.62 -13.98
C THR A 144 2.12 -12.55 -12.93
N PHE A 145 1.19 -11.61 -12.77
CA PHE A 145 1.24 -10.64 -11.68
C PHE A 145 -0.05 -10.68 -10.86
N LEU A 146 0.04 -10.27 -9.62
CA LEU A 146 -1.08 -10.14 -8.69
C LEU A 146 -1.10 -8.71 -8.15
N ASP A 147 -2.30 -8.18 -7.97
CA ASP A 147 -2.56 -6.86 -7.39
C ASP A 147 -3.59 -7.04 -6.27
N TRP A 148 -3.24 -6.62 -5.07
CA TRP A 148 -4.06 -6.77 -3.88
C TRP A 148 -4.95 -5.56 -3.68
N LYS A 149 -6.18 -5.78 -3.26
CA LYS A 149 -7.08 -4.68 -2.90
C LYS A 149 -7.59 -4.88 -1.48
N VAL A 150 -7.24 -3.94 -0.62
CA VAL A 150 -7.83 -3.84 0.72
C VAL A 150 -9.19 -3.18 0.60
N LYS A 151 -10.24 -3.89 1.01
CA LYS A 151 -11.59 -3.34 1.05
C LYS A 151 -12.04 -3.24 2.50
N ASN A 152 -12.48 -2.06 2.91
CA ASN A 152 -13.25 -1.90 4.13
C ASN A 152 -14.67 -2.40 3.85
N LYS A 153 -15.15 -3.32 4.68
CA LYS A 153 -16.55 -3.74 4.68
C LYS A 153 -17.35 -2.82 5.59
#